data_9784c5d8216d3c66ba7e875563a3433a
#
_entry.id   9784c5d8216d3c66ba7e875563a3433a
#
_cell.length_a   1.000
_cell.length_b   1.000
_cell.length_c   1.000
_cell.angle_alpha   90.00
_cell.angle_beta   90.00
_cell.angle_gamma   90.00
#
_symmetry.space_group_name_H-M   'P 1'
#
loop_
_entity.id
_entity.type
_entity.pdbx_description
1 polymer ?
#
loop_
_entity_poly.entity_id
_entity_poly.type
_entity_poly.pdbx_seq_one_letter_code
_entity_poly.pdbx_strand_id
1 'polypeptide(L)'
;MPPGTAAGLGGLPPGLAAPRVEQDPAQRLLQEQRDRQRRDEIAQPPAQIALPEQPAMPNLPADADIETLPDVAPTFRIDHVEFTGDVILGQRELDRIAAPFIGKELGRNRINLLLRWLTEAFIARGYITTRAYLGPQNLASGTLKINVVPGRVAALTLNGKPLRPRDPDEKWYQVRGGGLVTEAGTAWAFASGPGDLLRLPDLEQGVDQINRLRRNQAEIQILPGETPGDSVVAISNRSGDRLHYDLGIDNYGGSQTGTMRYRAGVEADNVIGLQESLSLNYVGTTDTNAIVLSAAVPYGYQTFSYTVSMSEYQQAIGDLALLQGRTFSQMLGWYDVLVRSPRGRLSVDVTLNKLRTERDVNGIALSPQNLTVLRVGLNGLARFVARGQGAAATWDVGVSQGLPWLAANHDASDIGVDDAHSQFTKLDATATLQMSLGTLAGAAWAYRGTLRGQYSRVAMFGNEQIFLGGMSSVRGFTEGGIAGDSGVFARNEAAWQNVPAWRDARIEPYVFLDGGKAHLNAQGGWPTLIGAGLGARAQWRRKSGTVSAEVLVGQALAQPAALGRKATVLLATLNWSD
;
A
#
# COMPACT_ATOMS: atom_id res chain seq x y z
N MET A 1 -42.29 28.35 12.62
CA MET A 1 -42.01 27.91 11.26
C MET A 1 -41.70 26.43 11.35
N PRO A 2 -42.35 25.53 10.62
CA PRO A 2 -42.06 24.09 10.68
C PRO A 2 -40.69 23.80 10.05
N PRO A 3 -39.92 22.80 10.53
CA PRO A 3 -38.64 22.41 9.95
C PRO A 3 -38.88 21.84 8.54
N GLY A 4 -38.15 22.40 7.58
CA GLY A 4 -38.23 21.98 6.19
C GLY A 4 -37.73 20.54 6.05
N THR A 5 -38.58 19.71 5.49
CA THR A 5 -38.29 18.36 5.03
C THR A 5 -37.05 18.38 4.14
N ALA A 6 -36.05 17.57 4.49
CA ALA A 6 -34.88 17.28 3.65
C ALA A 6 -35.37 16.63 2.35
N ALA A 7 -35.45 17.43 1.28
CA ALA A 7 -35.73 16.90 -0.05
C ALA A 7 -34.53 16.06 -0.51
N GLY A 8 -34.60 14.75 -0.31
CA GLY A 8 -33.86 13.81 -1.12
C GLY A 8 -34.24 14.05 -2.58
N LEU A 9 -33.32 13.82 -3.53
CA LEU A 9 -33.52 13.95 -4.98
C LEU A 9 -34.66 13.06 -5.54
N GLY A 10 -35.51 12.48 -4.70
CA GLY A 10 -36.67 11.65 -5.05
C GLY A 10 -37.89 12.38 -5.59
N GLY A 11 -37.90 13.71 -5.74
CA GLY A 11 -39.02 14.53 -6.16
C GLY A 11 -38.87 15.27 -7.49
N LEU A 12 -38.09 14.73 -8.43
CA LEU A 12 -38.05 15.32 -9.78
C LEU A 12 -39.38 15.11 -10.49
N PRO A 13 -39.93 16.14 -11.19
CA PRO A 13 -41.15 16.01 -11.97
C PRO A 13 -41.03 14.83 -12.97
N PRO A 14 -42.14 14.11 -13.25
CA PRO A 14 -42.14 13.04 -14.23
C PRO A 14 -41.75 13.61 -15.59
N GLY A 15 -40.59 13.16 -16.13
CA GLY A 15 -40.04 13.62 -17.40
C GLY A 15 -38.60 14.12 -17.35
N LEU A 16 -38.05 14.44 -16.17
CA LEU A 16 -36.62 14.72 -16.03
C LEU A 16 -35.89 13.40 -15.76
N ALA A 17 -34.98 13.03 -16.65
CA ALA A 17 -34.07 11.91 -16.39
C ALA A 17 -33.28 12.21 -15.11
N ALA A 18 -33.19 11.23 -14.21
CA ALA A 18 -32.35 11.36 -13.02
C ALA A 18 -30.94 11.79 -13.45
N PRO A 19 -30.31 12.77 -12.79
CA PRO A 19 -28.97 13.20 -13.15
C PRO A 19 -28.03 11.99 -13.10
N ARG A 20 -27.23 11.81 -14.15
CA ARG A 20 -26.20 10.76 -14.15
C ARG A 20 -25.25 11.06 -13.00
N VAL A 21 -25.06 10.08 -12.14
CA VAL A 21 -24.19 10.24 -10.97
C VAL A 21 -22.76 10.23 -11.45
N GLU A 22 -22.03 11.32 -11.24
CA GLU A 22 -20.59 11.39 -11.42
C GLU A 22 -19.90 11.45 -10.05
N GLN A 23 -18.74 10.80 -9.96
CA GLN A 23 -17.94 10.82 -8.73
C GLN A 23 -17.26 12.19 -8.58
N ASP A 24 -17.18 12.70 -7.34
CA ASP A 24 -16.41 13.91 -7.02
C ASP A 24 -14.98 13.84 -7.59
N PRO A 25 -14.52 14.88 -8.33
CA PRO A 25 -13.23 14.83 -9.03
C PRO A 25 -12.02 14.64 -8.12
N ALA A 26 -12.03 15.22 -6.90
CA ALA A 26 -10.92 15.04 -5.95
C ALA A 26 -10.91 13.62 -5.37
N GLN A 27 -12.09 13.06 -5.06
CA GLN A 27 -12.18 11.67 -4.59
C GLN A 27 -11.73 10.68 -5.66
N ARG A 28 -12.10 10.92 -6.91
CA ARG A 28 -11.65 10.13 -8.04
C ARG A 28 -10.12 10.17 -8.18
N LEU A 29 -9.52 11.36 -8.08
CA LEU A 29 -8.07 11.53 -8.12
C LEU A 29 -7.38 10.77 -6.97
N LEU A 30 -7.89 10.89 -5.74
CA LEU A 30 -7.37 10.16 -4.58
C LEU A 30 -7.50 8.63 -4.75
N GLN A 31 -8.58 8.15 -5.35
CA GLN A 31 -8.74 6.74 -5.64
C GLN A 31 -7.76 6.26 -6.71
N GLU A 32 -7.58 7.01 -7.80
CA GLU A 32 -6.61 6.72 -8.86
C GLU A 32 -5.18 6.67 -8.28
N GLN A 33 -4.83 7.56 -7.35
CA GLN A 33 -3.55 7.57 -6.65
C GLN A 33 -3.36 6.32 -5.77
N ARG A 34 -4.36 5.93 -4.97
CA ARG A 34 -4.31 4.70 -4.16
C ARG A 34 -4.16 3.44 -5.02
N ASP A 35 -4.87 3.37 -6.13
CA ASP A 35 -4.80 2.23 -7.05
C ASP A 35 -3.44 2.17 -7.76
N ARG A 36 -2.82 3.31 -8.04
CA ARG A 36 -1.43 3.40 -8.56
C ARG A 36 -0.47 2.91 -7.49
N GLN A 37 -0.55 3.44 -6.27
CA GLN A 37 0.31 3.04 -5.16
C GLN A 37 0.27 1.53 -4.91
N ARG A 38 -0.91 0.89 -4.90
CA ARG A 38 -1.03 -0.58 -4.75
C ARG A 38 -0.33 -1.35 -5.88
N ARG A 39 -0.42 -0.86 -7.11
CA ARG A 39 0.29 -1.48 -8.25
C ARG A 39 1.80 -1.35 -8.13
N ASP A 40 2.27 -0.18 -7.69
CA ASP A 40 3.69 0.08 -7.50
C ASP A 40 4.26 -0.76 -6.35
N GLU A 41 3.53 -0.94 -5.25
CA GLU A 41 3.89 -1.84 -4.16
C GLU A 41 4.05 -3.30 -4.60
N ILE A 42 3.16 -3.79 -5.47
CA ILE A 42 3.28 -5.14 -6.05
C ILE A 42 4.51 -5.23 -6.95
N ALA A 43 4.79 -4.18 -7.72
CA ALA A 43 5.87 -4.14 -8.70
C ALA A 43 7.26 -3.91 -8.07
N GLN A 44 7.32 -3.29 -6.89
CA GLN A 44 8.59 -3.04 -6.19
C GLN A 44 9.27 -4.35 -5.79
N PRO A 45 10.56 -4.54 -6.12
CA PRO A 45 11.33 -5.67 -5.60
C PRO A 45 11.49 -5.53 -4.08
N PRO A 46 11.70 -6.64 -3.36
CA PRO A 46 12.09 -6.57 -1.95
C PRO A 46 13.35 -5.73 -1.75
N ALA A 47 13.47 -5.10 -0.56
CA ALA A 47 14.66 -4.34 -0.19
C ALA A 47 15.95 -5.18 -0.36
N GLN A 48 16.95 -4.60 -0.99
CA GLN A 48 18.24 -5.27 -1.18
C GLN A 48 19.10 -5.05 0.06
N ILE A 49 19.33 -6.13 0.82
CA ILE A 49 20.19 -6.14 1.99
C ILE A 49 21.31 -7.16 1.76
N ALA A 50 22.54 -6.68 1.67
CA ALA A 50 23.70 -7.55 1.62
C ALA A 50 24.01 -8.06 3.04
N LEU A 51 23.78 -9.36 3.23
CA LEU A 51 24.08 -10.02 4.49
C LEU A 51 25.60 -10.22 4.62
N PRO A 52 26.16 -10.16 5.85
CA PRO A 52 27.57 -10.49 6.06
C PRO A 52 27.85 -11.93 5.66
N GLU A 53 29.05 -12.19 5.17
CA GLU A 53 29.50 -13.57 4.95
C GLU A 53 29.33 -14.37 6.23
N GLN A 54 28.53 -15.42 6.15
CA GLN A 54 28.34 -16.28 7.30
C GLN A 54 29.63 -17.06 7.52
N PRO A 55 30.17 -17.15 8.77
CA PRO A 55 31.24 -18.08 9.06
C PRO A 55 30.82 -19.45 8.56
N ALA A 56 31.75 -20.13 7.88
CA ALA A 56 31.47 -21.44 7.33
C ALA A 56 30.92 -22.35 8.44
N MET A 57 29.61 -22.61 8.39
CA MET A 57 29.07 -23.67 9.24
C MET A 57 29.72 -24.97 8.84
N PRO A 58 29.99 -25.88 9.80
CA PRO A 58 30.48 -27.20 9.47
C PRO A 58 29.67 -27.81 8.34
N ASN A 59 30.32 -28.42 7.34
CA ASN A 59 29.65 -29.08 6.22
C ASN A 59 28.81 -30.27 6.73
N LEU A 60 27.64 -29.95 7.26
CA LEU A 60 26.62 -30.93 7.61
C LEU A 60 25.61 -31.00 6.47
N PRO A 61 25.10 -32.18 6.09
CA PRO A 61 24.01 -32.31 5.12
C PRO A 61 22.86 -31.41 5.48
N ALA A 62 22.18 -30.82 4.50
CA ALA A 62 21.06 -29.90 4.74
C ALA A 62 19.90 -30.60 5.49
N ASP A 63 19.73 -31.88 5.26
CA ASP A 63 18.73 -32.80 5.84
C ASP A 63 19.30 -33.61 7.02
N ALA A 64 20.42 -33.19 7.62
CA ALA A 64 21.02 -33.92 8.75
C ALA A 64 20.03 -34.01 9.92
N ASP A 65 19.80 -35.27 10.36
CA ASP A 65 18.99 -35.62 11.52
C ASP A 65 19.90 -36.17 12.62
N ILE A 66 19.56 -35.88 13.87
CA ILE A 66 20.36 -36.34 15.04
C ILE A 66 20.46 -37.86 15.12
N GLU A 67 19.45 -38.59 14.64
CA GLU A 67 19.43 -40.06 14.69
C GLU A 67 20.36 -40.69 13.66
N THR A 68 20.49 -40.11 12.49
CA THR A 68 21.22 -40.66 11.35
C THR A 68 22.60 -40.05 11.18
N LEU A 69 22.86 -38.87 11.80
CA LEU A 69 24.15 -38.20 11.66
C LEU A 69 25.28 -38.96 12.39
N PRO A 70 26.29 -39.49 11.67
CA PRO A 70 27.44 -40.10 12.31
C PRO A 70 28.23 -39.06 13.10
N ASP A 71 28.62 -39.41 14.31
CA ASP A 71 29.38 -38.52 15.18
C ASP A 71 30.88 -38.91 15.23
N VAL A 72 31.69 -37.98 15.70
CA VAL A 72 33.15 -38.13 15.79
C VAL A 72 33.57 -38.18 17.26
N ALA A 73 34.28 -39.23 17.65
CA ALA A 73 34.83 -39.36 19.00
C ALA A 73 35.82 -38.20 19.34
N PRO A 74 35.90 -37.77 20.61
CA PRO A 74 35.16 -38.31 21.75
C PRO A 74 33.69 -37.86 21.80
N THR A 75 32.79 -38.77 22.24
CA THR A 75 31.39 -38.46 22.52
C THR A 75 31.14 -38.41 24.01
N PHE A 76 30.14 -37.61 24.43
CA PHE A 76 29.78 -37.43 25.84
C PHE A 76 28.26 -37.51 25.96
N ARG A 77 27.76 -38.20 26.98
CA ARG A 77 26.37 -38.21 27.29
C ARG A 77 25.96 -36.85 27.87
N ILE A 78 24.99 -36.20 27.24
CA ILE A 78 24.51 -34.87 27.67
C ILE A 78 23.10 -35.03 28.25
N ASP A 79 22.98 -34.81 29.56
CA ASP A 79 21.71 -34.88 30.30
C ASP A 79 21.04 -33.52 30.45
N HIS A 80 21.82 -32.42 30.30
CA HIS A 80 21.30 -31.05 30.41
C HIS A 80 21.95 -30.13 29.37
N VAL A 81 21.13 -29.22 28.82
CA VAL A 81 21.61 -28.12 27.96
C VAL A 81 21.29 -26.80 28.67
N GLU A 82 22.31 -26.00 28.95
CA GLU A 82 22.21 -24.71 29.61
C GLU A 82 22.52 -23.60 28.60
N PHE A 83 21.61 -22.61 28.50
CA PHE A 83 21.80 -21.45 27.66
C PHE A 83 22.26 -20.26 28.52
N THR A 84 23.34 -19.62 28.13
CA THR A 84 23.94 -18.47 28.81
C THR A 84 24.04 -17.27 27.87
N GLY A 85 24.28 -16.07 28.42
CA GLY A 85 24.32 -14.83 27.65
C GLY A 85 22.93 -14.18 27.52
N ASP A 86 22.80 -13.26 26.55
CA ASP A 86 21.52 -12.59 26.26
C ASP A 86 20.62 -13.49 25.41
N VAL A 87 19.80 -14.25 26.08
CA VAL A 87 18.89 -15.21 25.44
C VAL A 87 17.70 -14.47 24.86
N ILE A 88 17.63 -14.34 23.52
CA ILE A 88 16.59 -13.60 22.81
C ILE A 88 15.38 -14.46 22.41
N LEU A 89 15.51 -15.80 22.43
CA LEU A 89 14.40 -16.72 22.23
C LEU A 89 13.76 -17.09 23.57
N GLY A 90 12.45 -17.34 23.57
CA GLY A 90 11.76 -17.79 24.78
C GLY A 90 12.26 -19.18 25.22
N GLN A 91 12.40 -19.40 26.56
CA GLN A 91 12.94 -20.63 27.13
C GLN A 91 12.25 -21.90 26.57
N ARG A 92 10.92 -21.87 26.43
CA ARG A 92 10.14 -23.01 25.85
C ARG A 92 10.56 -23.39 24.44
N GLU A 93 11.03 -22.46 23.65
CA GLU A 93 11.49 -22.70 22.29
C GLU A 93 12.90 -23.27 22.28
N LEU A 94 13.78 -22.73 23.10
CA LEU A 94 15.11 -23.27 23.30
C LEU A 94 15.06 -24.72 23.82
N ASP A 95 14.20 -24.99 24.81
CA ASP A 95 13.99 -26.33 25.33
C ASP A 95 13.49 -27.29 24.24
N ARG A 96 12.61 -26.84 23.37
CA ARG A 96 12.12 -27.64 22.24
C ARG A 96 13.22 -27.95 21.23
N ILE A 97 14.12 -27.02 20.95
CA ILE A 97 15.26 -27.22 20.04
C ILE A 97 16.27 -28.16 20.66
N ALA A 98 16.52 -28.05 21.96
CA ALA A 98 17.48 -28.88 22.69
C ALA A 98 16.97 -30.28 23.03
N ALA A 99 15.67 -30.47 23.17
CA ALA A 99 15.05 -31.73 23.62
C ALA A 99 15.53 -32.99 22.85
N PRO A 100 15.69 -32.99 21.52
CA PRO A 100 16.19 -34.18 20.80
C PRO A 100 17.62 -34.58 21.15
N PHE A 101 18.41 -33.68 21.74
CA PHE A 101 19.83 -33.90 22.07
C PHE A 101 20.05 -34.36 23.52
N ILE A 102 19.05 -34.20 24.38
CA ILE A 102 19.12 -34.53 25.82
C ILE A 102 19.07 -36.06 25.96
N GLY A 103 19.94 -36.62 26.84
CA GLY A 103 20.06 -38.05 27.13
C GLY A 103 20.84 -38.84 26.08
N LYS A 104 21.42 -38.16 25.06
CA LYS A 104 22.17 -38.80 23.96
C LYS A 104 23.65 -38.59 24.10
N GLU A 105 24.42 -39.49 23.40
CA GLU A 105 25.87 -39.34 23.21
C GLU A 105 26.10 -38.29 22.11
N LEU A 106 26.71 -37.18 22.46
CA LEU A 106 27.02 -36.08 21.54
C LEU A 106 28.51 -35.93 21.35
N GLY A 107 28.94 -35.99 20.12
CA GLY A 107 30.27 -35.60 19.67
C GLY A 107 30.19 -34.30 18.88
N ARG A 108 31.26 -34.02 18.14
CA ARG A 108 31.42 -32.75 17.41
C ARG A 108 30.28 -32.49 16.41
N ASN A 109 29.88 -33.52 15.64
CA ASN A 109 28.91 -33.32 14.56
C ASN A 109 27.51 -33.04 15.10
N ARG A 110 27.06 -33.77 16.11
CA ARG A 110 25.71 -33.55 16.72
C ARG A 110 25.67 -32.25 17.50
N ILE A 111 26.71 -31.83 18.18
CA ILE A 111 26.80 -30.53 18.82
C ILE A 111 26.69 -29.40 17.76
N ASN A 112 27.43 -29.54 16.64
CA ASN A 112 27.34 -28.58 15.54
C ASN A 112 25.93 -28.53 14.91
N LEU A 113 25.21 -29.67 14.87
CA LEU A 113 23.83 -29.72 14.41
C LEU A 113 22.92 -28.92 15.34
N LEU A 114 23.08 -29.03 16.66
CA LEU A 114 22.33 -28.21 17.62
C LEU A 114 22.60 -26.72 17.44
N LEU A 115 23.87 -26.33 17.28
CA LEU A 115 24.23 -24.92 17.03
C LEU A 115 23.65 -24.40 15.70
N ARG A 116 23.60 -25.25 14.68
CA ARG A 116 22.95 -24.92 13.40
C ARG A 116 21.45 -24.69 13.59
N TRP A 117 20.73 -25.60 14.28
CA TRP A 117 19.30 -25.44 14.53
C TRP A 117 18.97 -24.17 15.33
N LEU A 118 19.79 -23.85 16.34
CA LEU A 118 19.67 -22.59 17.09
C LEU A 118 19.88 -21.39 16.18
N THR A 119 20.93 -21.40 15.34
CA THR A 119 21.20 -20.31 14.41
C THR A 119 20.07 -20.13 13.38
N GLU A 120 19.55 -21.23 12.83
CA GLU A 120 18.40 -21.21 11.93
C GLU A 120 17.14 -20.64 12.61
N ALA A 121 16.92 -20.98 13.90
CA ALA A 121 15.82 -20.43 14.68
C ALA A 121 15.97 -18.92 14.92
N PHE A 122 17.19 -18.42 15.17
CA PHE A 122 17.45 -16.98 15.25
C PHE A 122 17.20 -16.28 13.91
N ILE A 123 17.73 -16.84 12.81
CA ILE A 123 17.53 -16.28 11.47
C ILE A 123 16.05 -16.27 11.07
N ALA A 124 15.32 -17.34 11.37
CA ALA A 124 13.87 -17.42 11.08
C ALA A 124 13.06 -16.33 11.80
N ARG A 125 13.57 -15.79 12.92
CA ARG A 125 13.00 -14.68 13.66
C ARG A 125 13.55 -13.30 13.28
N GLY A 126 14.45 -13.29 12.28
CA GLY A 126 15.06 -12.05 11.78
C GLY A 126 16.36 -11.66 12.49
N TYR A 127 16.84 -12.40 13.47
CA TYR A 127 18.11 -12.13 14.18
C TYR A 127 19.31 -12.70 13.41
N ILE A 128 19.60 -12.09 12.28
CA ILE A 128 20.53 -12.63 11.27
C ILE A 128 22.01 -12.63 11.68
N THR A 129 22.40 -11.82 12.66
CA THR A 129 23.78 -11.73 13.18
C THR A 129 23.96 -12.38 14.55
N THR A 130 22.89 -12.83 15.21
CA THR A 130 22.93 -13.56 16.46
C THR A 130 23.54 -14.95 16.26
N ARG A 131 24.42 -15.36 17.15
CA ARG A 131 25.13 -16.64 17.08
C ARG A 131 25.12 -17.36 18.42
N ALA A 132 25.16 -18.69 18.34
CA ALA A 132 25.39 -19.57 19.47
C ALA A 132 26.84 -20.12 19.42
N TYR A 133 27.54 -20.03 20.51
CA TYR A 133 28.93 -20.45 20.63
C TYR A 133 29.13 -21.44 21.78
N LEU A 134 30.15 -22.29 21.65
CA LEU A 134 30.64 -23.11 22.74
C LEU A 134 31.85 -22.44 23.36
N GLY A 135 31.77 -22.20 24.66
CA GLY A 135 32.94 -21.84 25.46
C GLY A 135 33.76 -23.07 25.88
N PRO A 136 34.98 -22.87 26.40
CA PRO A 136 35.73 -23.93 27.04
C PRO A 136 34.90 -24.55 28.18
N GLN A 137 34.68 -25.89 28.13
CA GLN A 137 33.84 -26.58 29.12
C GLN A 137 34.19 -28.05 29.23
N ASN A 138 33.84 -28.67 30.35
CA ASN A 138 34.00 -30.11 30.57
C ASN A 138 32.67 -30.85 30.26
N LEU A 139 32.59 -31.48 29.11
CA LEU A 139 31.39 -32.22 28.68
C LEU A 139 31.17 -33.53 29.46
N ALA A 140 32.19 -34.05 30.15
CA ALA A 140 32.05 -35.24 31.01
C ALA A 140 31.12 -34.98 32.23
N SER A 141 30.78 -33.70 32.53
CA SER A 141 29.78 -33.36 33.55
C SER A 141 28.36 -33.69 33.17
N GLY A 142 28.10 -34.07 31.90
CA GLY A 142 26.74 -34.28 31.38
C GLY A 142 25.95 -32.97 31.06
N THR A 143 26.59 -31.81 31.24
CA THR A 143 25.96 -30.52 30.94
C THR A 143 26.66 -29.85 29.76
N LEU A 144 25.90 -29.50 28.73
CA LEU A 144 26.34 -28.71 27.58
C LEU A 144 25.92 -27.25 27.76
N LYS A 145 26.91 -26.35 27.91
CA LYS A 145 26.67 -24.89 28.01
C LYS A 145 26.85 -24.24 26.65
N ILE A 146 25.80 -23.54 26.22
CA ILE A 146 25.78 -22.80 24.96
C ILE A 146 25.64 -21.30 25.27
N ASN A 147 26.63 -20.51 24.83
CA ASN A 147 26.59 -19.07 24.99
C ASN A 147 25.97 -18.41 23.77
N VAL A 148 24.88 -17.66 23.99
CA VAL A 148 24.20 -16.89 22.93
C VAL A 148 24.75 -15.46 22.95
N VAL A 149 25.32 -15.06 21.82
CA VAL A 149 25.79 -13.68 21.59
C VAL A 149 24.81 -13.01 20.63
N PRO A 150 23.98 -12.08 21.13
CA PRO A 150 23.02 -11.37 20.28
C PRO A 150 23.73 -10.44 19.31
N GLY A 151 23.22 -10.37 18.12
CA GLY A 151 23.62 -9.35 17.15
C GLY A 151 23.02 -8.00 17.51
N ARG A 152 23.85 -6.96 17.64
CA ARG A 152 23.42 -5.59 17.94
C ARG A 152 23.88 -4.62 16.87
N VAL A 153 23.12 -3.54 16.72
CA VAL A 153 23.51 -2.40 15.88
C VAL A 153 24.53 -1.57 16.67
N ALA A 154 25.79 -1.56 16.23
CA ALA A 154 26.81 -0.69 16.80
C ALA A 154 26.71 0.74 16.28
N ALA A 155 26.46 0.89 14.96
CA ALA A 155 26.30 2.18 14.33
C ALA A 155 25.46 2.08 13.05
N LEU A 156 24.82 3.18 12.71
CA LEU A 156 24.24 3.44 11.39
C LEU A 156 25.16 4.41 10.65
N THR A 157 25.48 4.12 9.38
CA THR A 157 26.23 5.05 8.53
C THR A 157 25.48 5.32 7.24
N LEU A 158 25.61 6.54 6.71
CA LEU A 158 25.06 6.94 5.42
C LEU A 158 26.21 7.40 4.51
N ASN A 159 26.40 6.71 3.40
CA ASN A 159 27.47 6.97 2.44
C ASN A 159 28.87 7.09 3.12
N GLY A 160 29.13 6.21 4.08
CA GLY A 160 30.38 6.15 4.84
C GLY A 160 30.50 7.13 6.01
N LYS A 161 29.49 7.98 6.26
CA LYS A 161 29.48 8.91 7.39
C LYS A 161 28.55 8.38 8.50
N PRO A 162 28.96 8.46 9.78
CA PRO A 162 28.07 8.07 10.88
C PRO A 162 26.78 8.89 10.89
N LEU A 163 25.65 8.21 10.96
CA LEU A 163 24.39 8.86 11.31
C LEU A 163 24.39 9.14 12.81
N ARG A 164 23.97 10.33 13.20
CA ARG A 164 23.79 10.64 14.63
C ARG A 164 22.77 9.67 15.22
N PRO A 165 23.10 9.02 16.36
CA PRO A 165 22.10 8.28 17.10
C PRO A 165 20.99 9.26 17.51
N ARG A 166 19.74 8.79 17.51
CA ARG A 166 18.62 9.52 18.07
C ARG A 166 18.91 9.73 19.57
N ASP A 167 19.03 10.99 19.97
CA ASP A 167 19.05 11.33 21.39
C ASP A 167 17.62 11.11 21.93
N PRO A 168 17.40 10.20 22.90
CA PRO A 168 16.08 9.97 23.48
C PRO A 168 15.45 11.23 24.07
N ASP A 169 16.28 12.19 24.48
CA ASP A 169 15.86 13.47 25.07
C ASP A 169 15.68 14.59 24.03
N GLU A 170 16.03 14.34 22.76
CA GLU A 170 15.89 15.31 21.69
C GLU A 170 14.42 15.38 21.22
N LYS A 171 13.79 16.52 21.53
CA LYS A 171 12.42 16.76 21.07
C LYS A 171 12.39 16.87 19.54
N TRP A 172 11.38 16.30 18.91
CA TRP A 172 11.21 16.24 17.44
C TRP A 172 11.40 17.58 16.71
N TYR A 173 11.17 18.71 17.40
CA TYR A 173 11.36 20.07 16.87
C TYR A 173 12.76 20.67 17.14
N GLN A 174 13.64 19.98 17.86
CA GLN A 174 15.02 20.41 18.17
C GLN A 174 16.04 19.73 17.24
N VAL A 175 15.71 19.55 15.97
CA VAL A 175 16.63 18.98 14.99
C VAL A 175 17.86 19.93 14.85
N ARG A 176 18.90 19.65 15.62
CA ARG A 176 20.16 20.38 15.57
C ARG A 176 21.02 19.87 14.41
N GLY A 177 21.14 20.67 13.39
CA GLY A 177 22.09 20.43 12.30
C GLY A 177 21.86 21.41 11.16
N GLY A 178 22.71 22.42 11.07
CA GLY A 178 22.66 23.60 10.23
C GLY A 178 22.15 23.41 8.79
N GLY A 179 20.86 23.54 8.59
CA GLY A 179 20.21 23.57 7.29
C GLY A 179 18.84 22.91 7.32
N LEU A 180 18.01 23.28 6.37
CA LEU A 180 16.68 22.67 6.13
C LEU A 180 16.75 21.17 5.76
N VAL A 181 17.95 20.63 5.51
CA VAL A 181 18.16 19.23 5.09
C VAL A 181 19.12 18.58 6.06
N THR A 182 18.59 17.80 6.98
CA THR A 182 19.38 17.05 7.97
C THR A 182 19.38 15.56 7.64
N GLU A 183 20.41 14.84 8.08
CA GLU A 183 20.47 13.38 8.02
C GLU A 183 19.57 12.73 9.10
N ALA A 184 19.00 13.53 10.00
CA ALA A 184 18.14 13.07 11.10
C ALA A 184 16.93 12.26 10.60
N GLY A 185 16.30 12.68 9.48
CA GLY A 185 15.19 11.95 8.90
C GLY A 185 15.57 10.55 8.39
N THR A 186 16.81 10.34 7.98
CA THR A 186 17.30 9.00 7.61
C THR A 186 17.36 8.08 8.84
N ALA A 187 17.85 8.59 9.98
CA ALA A 187 17.85 7.83 11.23
C ALA A 187 16.41 7.53 11.73
N TRP A 188 15.48 8.47 11.54
CA TRP A 188 14.07 8.28 11.93
C TRP A 188 13.32 7.25 11.07
N ALA A 189 13.79 7.00 9.86
CA ALA A 189 13.23 5.96 9.00
C ALA A 189 13.45 4.55 9.57
N PHE A 190 14.50 4.36 10.43
CA PHE A 190 14.80 3.08 11.05
C PHE A 190 14.07 2.94 12.40
N ALA A 191 13.57 1.72 12.65
CA ALA A 191 12.94 1.36 13.91
C ALA A 191 13.98 1.06 15.01
N SER A 192 15.18 0.58 14.63
CA SER A 192 16.28 0.23 15.51
C SER A 192 17.48 1.15 15.29
N GLY A 193 18.16 1.52 16.39
CA GLY A 193 19.35 2.35 16.42
C GLY A 193 20.52 1.68 17.15
N PRO A 194 21.64 2.41 17.37
CA PRO A 194 22.79 1.89 18.10
C PRO A 194 22.42 1.36 19.47
N GLY A 195 22.87 0.15 19.79
CA GLY A 195 22.57 -0.60 21.02
C GLY A 195 21.39 -1.55 20.93
N ASP A 196 20.49 -1.39 19.97
CA ASP A 196 19.35 -2.28 19.76
C ASP A 196 19.77 -3.61 19.12
N LEU A 197 18.92 -4.63 19.30
CA LEU A 197 19.09 -5.91 18.61
C LEU A 197 18.97 -5.72 17.10
N LEU A 198 19.89 -6.30 16.35
CA LEU A 198 19.84 -6.23 14.90
C LEU A 198 18.80 -7.25 14.36
N ARG A 199 17.71 -6.71 13.83
CA ARG A 199 16.63 -7.49 13.22
C ARG A 199 16.47 -7.12 11.76
N LEU A 200 16.47 -8.13 10.90
CA LEU A 200 16.30 -7.94 9.46
C LEU A 200 15.00 -7.17 9.09
N PRO A 201 13.84 -7.45 9.70
CA PRO A 201 12.62 -6.68 9.40
C PRO A 201 12.75 -5.17 9.69
N ASP A 202 13.51 -4.78 10.73
CA ASP A 202 13.70 -3.37 11.09
C ASP A 202 14.55 -2.65 10.03
N LEU A 203 15.57 -3.34 9.50
CA LEU A 203 16.42 -2.82 8.43
C LEU A 203 15.67 -2.73 7.11
N GLU A 204 14.90 -3.76 6.75
CA GLU A 204 14.04 -3.76 5.57
C GLU A 204 13.04 -2.61 5.63
N GLN A 205 12.44 -2.36 6.81
CA GLN A 205 11.50 -1.26 7.01
C GLN A 205 12.19 0.09 6.81
N GLY A 206 13.38 0.28 7.37
CA GLY A 206 14.14 1.52 7.21
C GLY A 206 14.48 1.82 5.75
N VAL A 207 14.95 0.81 4.99
CA VAL A 207 15.22 0.96 3.55
C VAL A 207 13.96 1.32 2.77
N ASP A 208 12.83 0.66 3.06
CA ASP A 208 11.58 0.95 2.37
C ASP A 208 11.08 2.36 2.69
N GLN A 209 11.24 2.84 3.92
CA GLN A 209 10.88 4.21 4.27
C GLN A 209 11.76 5.24 3.53
N ILE A 210 13.04 4.96 3.34
CA ILE A 210 13.93 5.83 2.54
C ILE A 210 13.53 5.75 1.06
N ASN A 211 13.37 4.54 0.51
CA ASN A 211 13.05 4.32 -0.91
C ASN A 211 11.59 4.64 -1.26
N ARG A 212 10.75 4.98 -0.28
CA ARG A 212 9.42 5.53 -0.50
C ARG A 212 9.46 6.84 -1.30
N LEU A 213 10.53 7.62 -1.14
CA LEU A 213 10.77 8.83 -1.90
C LEU A 213 11.39 8.49 -3.26
N ARG A 214 10.84 9.06 -4.33
CA ARG A 214 11.28 8.81 -5.72
C ARG A 214 12.76 9.14 -5.95
N ARG A 215 13.26 10.14 -5.23
CA ARG A 215 14.66 10.56 -5.31
C ARG A 215 15.66 9.55 -4.78
N ASN A 216 15.27 8.61 -3.94
CA ASN A 216 16.17 7.73 -3.20
C ASN A 216 16.31 6.36 -3.87
N GLN A 217 17.55 5.82 -3.79
CA GLN A 217 17.91 4.44 -4.14
C GLN A 217 18.86 3.93 -3.05
N ALA A 218 18.28 3.61 -1.90
CA ALA A 218 19.02 3.14 -0.73
C ALA A 218 19.18 1.63 -0.74
N GLU A 219 20.40 1.18 -0.42
CA GLU A 219 20.78 -0.20 -0.20
C GLU A 219 21.49 -0.32 1.14
N ILE A 220 21.42 -1.47 1.78
CA ILE A 220 22.11 -1.74 3.06
C ILE A 220 23.11 -2.85 2.90
N GLN A 221 24.29 -2.64 3.52
CA GLN A 221 25.28 -3.66 3.81
C GLN A 221 25.49 -3.76 5.31
N ILE A 222 25.51 -4.97 5.85
CA ILE A 222 25.82 -5.23 7.25
C ILE A 222 27.29 -5.59 7.34
N LEU A 223 28.04 -4.76 8.06
CA LEU A 223 29.48 -4.94 8.29
C LEU A 223 29.72 -5.39 9.73
N PRO A 224 30.79 -6.18 10.01
CA PRO A 224 31.16 -6.49 11.39
C PRO A 224 31.55 -5.22 12.16
N GLY A 225 31.18 -5.16 13.42
CA GLY A 225 31.61 -4.11 14.36
C GLY A 225 32.94 -4.45 15.02
N GLU A 226 33.32 -3.64 16.00
CA GLU A 226 34.60 -3.78 16.71
C GLU A 226 34.57 -4.91 17.75
N THR A 227 33.41 -5.18 18.35
CA THR A 227 33.23 -6.24 19.35
C THR A 227 32.40 -7.40 18.81
N PRO A 228 32.61 -8.65 19.32
CA PRO A 228 31.78 -9.78 18.93
C PRO A 228 30.29 -9.54 19.17
N GLY A 229 29.47 -9.76 18.13
CA GLY A 229 28.03 -9.48 18.18
C GLY A 229 27.67 -8.11 17.62
N ASP A 230 28.57 -7.16 17.57
CA ASP A 230 28.32 -5.83 17.01
C ASP A 230 28.31 -5.85 15.48
N SER A 231 27.45 -5.02 14.93
CA SER A 231 27.33 -4.84 13.48
C SER A 231 27.15 -3.37 13.12
N VAL A 232 27.84 -2.91 12.10
CA VAL A 232 27.63 -1.59 11.50
C VAL A 232 26.67 -1.72 10.33
N VAL A 233 25.57 -1.00 10.37
CA VAL A 233 24.58 -0.93 9.28
C VAL A 233 24.99 0.19 8.33
N ALA A 234 25.62 -0.16 7.22
CA ALA A 234 26.09 0.78 6.21
C ALA A 234 25.03 0.99 5.15
N ILE A 235 24.45 2.20 5.11
CA ILE A 235 23.46 2.62 4.14
C ILE A 235 24.17 3.35 3.02
N SER A 236 24.00 2.87 1.79
CA SER A 236 24.44 3.54 0.56
C SER A 236 23.19 4.08 -0.14
N ASN A 237 23.05 5.39 -0.23
CA ASN A 237 21.92 6.02 -0.91
C ASN A 237 22.40 6.90 -2.07
N ARG A 238 21.89 6.60 -3.28
CA ARG A 238 22.03 7.48 -4.45
C ARG A 238 20.79 8.35 -4.53
N SER A 239 20.95 9.64 -4.16
CA SER A 239 19.84 10.59 -4.19
C SER A 239 19.78 11.29 -5.55
N GLY A 240 18.63 11.26 -6.20
CA GLY A 240 18.30 12.06 -7.38
C GLY A 240 17.76 13.45 -7.02
N ASP A 241 17.03 14.05 -7.95
CA ASP A 241 16.38 15.34 -7.78
C ASP A 241 15.32 15.29 -6.68
N ARG A 242 15.02 16.44 -6.08
CA ARG A 242 13.99 16.55 -5.04
C ARG A 242 12.62 16.86 -5.58
N LEU A 243 12.56 17.50 -6.73
CA LEU A 243 11.33 17.91 -7.37
C LEU A 243 11.04 16.96 -8.53
N HIS A 244 9.85 16.44 -8.56
CA HIS A 244 9.35 15.56 -9.61
C HIS A 244 8.07 16.14 -10.18
N TYR A 245 7.90 16.00 -11.49
CA TYR A 245 6.79 16.56 -12.23
C TYR A 245 6.06 15.44 -12.98
N ASP A 246 4.74 15.52 -12.98
CA ASP A 246 3.86 14.64 -13.73
C ASP A 246 2.87 15.49 -14.54
N LEU A 247 2.79 15.25 -15.85
CA LEU A 247 1.80 15.86 -16.73
C LEU A 247 1.00 14.77 -17.42
N GLY A 248 -0.29 15.01 -17.63
CA GLY A 248 -1.13 14.04 -18.29
C GLY A 248 -2.34 14.65 -18.98
N ILE A 249 -2.77 13.98 -20.04
CA ILE A 249 -4.01 14.27 -20.74
C ILE A 249 -4.71 12.95 -21.02
N ASP A 250 -6.02 12.91 -20.83
CA ASP A 250 -6.84 11.75 -21.17
C ASP A 250 -8.29 12.16 -21.48
N ASN A 251 -9.05 11.24 -22.07
CA ASN A 251 -10.47 11.41 -22.34
C ASN A 251 -11.36 10.59 -21.38
N TYR A 252 -10.96 10.48 -20.10
CA TYR A 252 -11.67 9.72 -19.07
C TYR A 252 -12.69 10.55 -18.28
N GLY A 253 -12.92 11.79 -18.66
CA GLY A 253 -13.92 12.65 -18.06
C GLY A 253 -15.34 12.22 -18.45
N GLY A 254 -16.35 12.74 -17.71
CA GLY A 254 -17.75 12.50 -17.97
C GLY A 254 -18.28 13.33 -19.14
N SER A 255 -19.35 12.88 -19.77
CA SER A 255 -19.99 13.62 -20.86
C SER A 255 -20.64 14.93 -20.41
N GLN A 256 -21.01 15.01 -19.14
CA GLN A 256 -21.71 16.18 -18.54
C GLN A 256 -20.76 17.19 -17.90
N THR A 257 -19.53 16.79 -17.61
CA THR A 257 -18.52 17.62 -16.93
C THR A 257 -17.25 17.81 -17.74
N GLY A 258 -17.24 17.36 -18.99
CA GLY A 258 -16.12 17.46 -19.92
C GLY A 258 -15.31 16.17 -20.01
N THR A 259 -15.19 15.65 -21.25
CA THR A 259 -14.57 14.35 -21.52
C THR A 259 -13.05 14.42 -21.43
N MET A 260 -12.45 15.54 -21.83
CA MET A 260 -10.98 15.70 -21.80
C MET A 260 -10.53 16.17 -20.41
N ARG A 261 -9.61 15.40 -19.80
CA ARG A 261 -9.01 15.77 -18.51
C ARG A 261 -7.55 16.17 -18.71
N TYR A 262 -7.16 17.24 -18.04
CA TYR A 262 -5.78 17.71 -17.95
C TYR A 262 -5.30 17.48 -16.52
N ARG A 263 -4.11 16.91 -16.38
CA ARG A 263 -3.52 16.60 -15.09
C ARG A 263 -2.13 17.19 -14.98
N ALA A 264 -1.83 17.73 -13.81
CA ALA A 264 -0.49 18.21 -13.46
C ALA A 264 -0.19 17.83 -12.01
N GLY A 265 1.01 17.35 -11.77
CA GLY A 265 1.50 16.99 -10.44
C GLY A 265 2.89 17.51 -10.20
N VAL A 266 3.15 17.88 -8.96
CA VAL A 266 4.49 18.20 -8.44
C VAL A 266 4.67 17.47 -7.13
N GLU A 267 5.77 16.75 -7.00
CA GLU A 267 6.19 16.08 -5.78
C GLU A 267 7.55 16.65 -5.33
N ALA A 268 7.65 16.95 -4.04
CA ALA A 268 8.86 17.46 -3.43
C ALA A 268 9.30 16.53 -2.29
N ASP A 269 10.48 15.94 -2.47
CA ASP A 269 11.03 14.91 -1.61
C ASP A 269 12.05 15.47 -0.63
N ASN A 270 11.87 15.17 0.67
CA ASN A 270 12.85 15.46 1.73
C ASN A 270 13.31 16.93 1.73
N VAL A 271 12.37 17.86 1.71
CA VAL A 271 12.62 19.31 1.71
C VAL A 271 13.08 19.78 3.09
N ILE A 272 12.44 19.27 4.14
CA ILE A 272 12.70 19.62 5.55
C ILE A 272 13.82 18.74 6.14
N GLY A 273 14.05 17.54 5.55
CA GLY A 273 15.05 16.58 6.02
C GLY A 273 14.51 15.47 6.93
N LEU A 274 13.19 15.28 6.95
CA LEU A 274 12.50 14.23 7.72
C LEU A 274 12.11 13.02 6.86
N GLN A 275 12.68 12.90 5.66
CA GLN A 275 12.26 11.91 4.64
C GLN A 275 10.76 12.05 4.29
N GLU A 276 10.25 13.26 4.38
CA GLU A 276 8.87 13.57 4.02
C GLU A 276 8.69 13.65 2.51
N SER A 277 7.47 13.34 2.05
CA SER A 277 6.99 13.63 0.70
C SER A 277 5.91 14.71 0.78
N LEU A 278 6.02 15.71 -0.07
CA LEU A 278 5.00 16.73 -0.30
C LEU A 278 4.53 16.58 -1.74
N SER A 279 3.22 16.55 -1.98
CA SER A 279 2.70 16.47 -3.35
C SER A 279 1.53 17.41 -3.55
N LEU A 280 1.50 18.07 -4.71
CA LEU A 280 0.39 18.88 -5.20
C LEU A 280 -0.06 18.29 -6.54
N ASN A 281 -1.33 17.90 -6.63
CA ASN A 281 -1.91 17.32 -7.82
C ASN A 281 -3.15 18.10 -8.24
N TYR A 282 -3.26 18.36 -9.52
CA TYR A 282 -4.40 19.01 -10.16
C TYR A 282 -5.00 18.10 -11.23
N VAL A 283 -6.31 18.09 -11.32
CA VAL A 283 -7.06 17.56 -12.46
C VAL A 283 -8.20 18.50 -12.80
N GLY A 284 -8.36 18.80 -14.07
CA GLY A 284 -9.44 19.65 -14.55
C GLY A 284 -10.01 19.17 -15.89
N THR A 285 -11.27 19.53 -16.13
CA THR A 285 -11.97 19.42 -17.40
C THR A 285 -12.53 20.81 -17.77
N THR A 286 -13.46 20.90 -18.71
CA THR A 286 -14.19 22.16 -18.99
C THR A 286 -15.02 22.61 -17.80
N ASP A 287 -15.61 21.66 -17.06
CA ASP A 287 -16.65 21.94 -16.06
C ASP A 287 -16.30 21.38 -14.67
N THR A 288 -15.07 20.87 -14.48
CA THR A 288 -14.59 20.42 -13.17
C THR A 288 -13.16 20.82 -12.91
N ASN A 289 -12.86 21.11 -11.64
CA ASN A 289 -11.51 21.30 -11.14
C ASN A 289 -11.33 20.57 -9.82
N ALA A 290 -10.17 19.97 -9.61
CA ALA A 290 -9.79 19.42 -8.32
C ALA A 290 -8.29 19.60 -8.05
N ILE A 291 -7.98 19.95 -6.81
CA ILE A 291 -6.63 20.08 -6.28
C ILE A 291 -6.50 19.18 -5.06
N VAL A 292 -5.42 18.43 -4.98
CA VAL A 292 -5.08 17.59 -3.83
C VAL A 292 -3.65 17.92 -3.40
N LEU A 293 -3.51 18.37 -2.17
CA LEU A 293 -2.22 18.59 -1.49
C LEU A 293 -2.05 17.51 -0.43
N SER A 294 -0.93 16.81 -0.43
CA SER A 294 -0.62 15.77 0.55
C SER A 294 0.79 15.93 1.10
N ALA A 295 0.94 15.62 2.39
CA ALA A 295 2.21 15.53 3.08
C ALA A 295 2.27 14.20 3.83
N ALA A 296 3.42 13.51 3.81
CA ALA A 296 3.62 12.28 4.55
C ALA A 296 5.03 12.22 5.14
N VAL A 297 5.13 11.81 6.41
CA VAL A 297 6.37 11.73 7.18
C VAL A 297 6.52 10.33 7.77
N PRO A 298 7.62 9.61 7.52
CA PRO A 298 7.88 8.30 8.10
C PRO A 298 8.48 8.43 9.51
N TYR A 299 8.22 7.41 10.34
CA TYR A 299 8.85 7.24 11.65
C TYR A 299 8.94 5.76 11.99
N GLY A 300 10.06 5.10 11.72
CA GLY A 300 10.21 3.66 11.91
C GLY A 300 9.17 2.86 11.13
N TYR A 301 8.33 2.12 11.82
CA TYR A 301 7.22 1.36 11.23
C TYR A 301 6.01 2.22 10.86
N GLN A 302 5.95 3.46 11.35
CA GLN A 302 4.82 4.35 11.22
C GLN A 302 4.99 5.34 10.06
N THR A 303 3.88 5.79 9.51
CA THR A 303 3.82 6.92 8.57
C THR A 303 2.62 7.78 8.93
N PHE A 304 2.86 9.06 9.12
CA PHE A 304 1.82 10.06 9.36
C PHE A 304 1.58 10.83 8.07
N SER A 305 0.32 11.09 7.76
CA SER A 305 -0.04 11.83 6.56
C SER A 305 -1.13 12.86 6.83
N TYR A 306 -1.09 13.93 6.06
CA TYR A 306 -2.16 14.94 6.02
C TYR A 306 -2.46 15.28 4.56
N THR A 307 -3.74 15.22 4.21
CA THR A 307 -4.21 15.52 2.85
C THR A 307 -5.31 16.55 2.90
N VAL A 308 -5.20 17.57 2.07
CA VAL A 308 -6.24 18.57 1.81
C VAL A 308 -6.67 18.43 0.37
N SER A 309 -7.97 18.38 0.12
CA SER A 309 -8.50 18.40 -1.24
C SER A 309 -9.61 19.42 -1.40
N MET A 310 -9.65 20.03 -2.57
CA MET A 310 -10.70 20.94 -3.02
C MET A 310 -11.14 20.50 -4.40
N SER A 311 -12.44 20.47 -4.62
CA SER A 311 -13.02 20.22 -5.93
C SER A 311 -14.23 21.10 -6.18
N GLU A 312 -14.46 21.41 -7.44
CA GLU A 312 -15.67 22.07 -7.92
C GLU A 312 -16.13 21.43 -9.21
N TYR A 313 -17.44 21.42 -9.41
CA TYR A 313 -18.03 20.93 -10.64
C TYR A 313 -19.30 21.69 -10.98
N GLN A 314 -19.57 21.73 -12.26
CA GLN A 314 -20.86 22.19 -12.78
C GLN A 314 -21.42 21.14 -13.73
N GLN A 315 -22.73 20.89 -13.61
CA GLN A 315 -23.42 19.86 -14.35
C GLN A 315 -24.80 20.34 -14.76
N ALA A 316 -25.11 20.25 -16.04
CA ALA A 316 -26.46 20.52 -16.53
C ALA A 316 -27.40 19.37 -16.15
N ILE A 317 -28.59 19.71 -15.62
CA ILE A 317 -29.69 18.78 -15.34
C ILE A 317 -30.77 19.03 -16.37
N GLY A 318 -30.81 18.21 -17.43
CA GLY A 318 -31.63 18.48 -18.60
C GLY A 318 -31.27 19.84 -19.22
N ASP A 319 -32.28 20.51 -19.80
CA ASP A 319 -32.09 21.82 -20.45
C ASP A 319 -32.48 22.98 -19.51
N LEU A 320 -32.83 22.71 -18.25
CA LEU A 320 -33.52 23.67 -17.37
C LEU A 320 -32.76 24.04 -16.10
N ALA A 321 -31.82 23.25 -15.65
CA ALA A 321 -31.15 23.49 -14.39
C ALA A 321 -29.63 23.25 -14.47
N LEU A 322 -28.87 24.09 -13.76
CA LEU A 322 -27.45 23.98 -13.57
C LEU A 322 -27.16 23.63 -12.10
N LEU A 323 -26.64 22.45 -11.86
CA LEU A 323 -26.12 22.03 -10.56
C LEU A 323 -24.66 22.42 -10.45
N GLN A 324 -24.34 23.18 -9.43
CA GLN A 324 -22.94 23.48 -9.06
C GLN A 324 -22.64 22.84 -7.70
N GLY A 325 -21.44 22.36 -7.53
CA GLY A 325 -20.97 21.77 -6.28
C GLY A 325 -19.52 22.12 -5.99
N ARG A 326 -19.22 22.34 -4.71
CA ARG A 326 -17.87 22.53 -4.17
C ARG A 326 -17.68 21.60 -3.00
N THR A 327 -16.55 20.90 -2.99
CA THR A 327 -16.19 20.02 -1.88
C THR A 327 -14.83 20.44 -1.33
N PHE A 328 -14.73 20.54 -0.01
CA PHE A 328 -13.48 20.72 0.71
C PHE A 328 -13.30 19.55 1.69
N SER A 329 -12.14 18.92 1.70
CA SER A 329 -11.85 17.79 2.57
C SER A 329 -10.47 17.92 3.20
N GLN A 330 -10.37 17.49 4.45
CA GLN A 330 -9.12 17.37 5.21
C GLN A 330 -9.06 15.97 5.81
N MET A 331 -7.97 15.26 5.58
CA MET A 331 -7.78 13.90 6.04
C MET A 331 -6.46 13.78 6.79
N LEU A 332 -6.54 13.35 8.04
CA LEU A 332 -5.39 12.89 8.83
C LEU A 332 -5.29 11.37 8.68
N GLY A 333 -4.08 10.88 8.44
CA GLY A 333 -3.80 9.46 8.31
C GLY A 333 -2.65 9.03 9.22
N TRP A 334 -2.80 7.85 9.82
CA TRP A 334 -1.77 7.11 10.50
C TRP A 334 -1.73 5.69 9.93
N TYR A 335 -0.54 5.24 9.60
CA TYR A 335 -0.27 3.92 9.04
C TYR A 335 0.84 3.27 9.86
N ASP A 336 0.71 2.00 10.22
CA ASP A 336 1.70 1.25 10.99
C ASP A 336 1.87 -0.18 10.46
N VAL A 337 3.12 -0.59 10.27
CA VAL A 337 3.47 -1.95 9.81
C VAL A 337 3.58 -2.86 11.02
N LEU A 338 2.59 -3.73 11.23
CA LEU A 338 2.51 -4.65 12.37
C LEU A 338 3.44 -5.86 12.23
N VAL A 339 3.51 -6.41 11.02
CA VAL A 339 4.34 -7.58 10.70
C VAL A 339 4.99 -7.40 9.35
N ARG A 340 6.27 -7.69 9.28
CA ARG A 340 7.05 -7.64 8.05
C ARG A 340 7.89 -8.90 7.89
N SER A 341 7.99 -9.36 6.66
CA SER A 341 8.85 -10.47 6.24
C SER A 341 9.29 -10.26 4.78
N PRO A 342 10.31 -10.97 4.27
CA PRO A 342 10.70 -10.91 2.86
C PRO A 342 9.56 -11.29 1.88
N ARG A 343 8.54 -12.02 2.35
CA ARG A 343 7.40 -12.46 1.56
C ARG A 343 6.21 -11.51 1.62
N GLY A 344 6.22 -10.52 2.50
CA GLY A 344 5.10 -9.58 2.61
C GLY A 344 5.02 -8.83 3.92
N ARG A 345 3.95 -8.05 4.06
CA ARG A 345 3.69 -7.25 5.27
C ARG A 345 2.21 -7.25 5.63
N LEU A 346 1.92 -7.04 6.89
CA LEU A 346 0.61 -6.74 7.45
C LEU A 346 0.68 -5.38 8.13
N SER A 347 -0.28 -4.52 7.86
CA SER A 347 -0.31 -3.16 8.39
C SER A 347 -1.71 -2.76 8.80
N VAL A 348 -1.81 -1.79 9.70
CA VAL A 348 -3.04 -1.11 10.08
C VAL A 348 -3.00 0.33 9.59
N ASP A 349 -4.14 0.86 9.16
CA ASP A 349 -4.31 2.28 8.89
C ASP A 349 -5.51 2.84 9.64
N VAL A 350 -5.38 4.08 10.08
CA VAL A 350 -6.46 4.87 10.68
C VAL A 350 -6.52 6.21 9.97
N THR A 351 -7.69 6.57 9.46
CA THR A 351 -7.89 7.87 8.82
C THR A 351 -9.09 8.59 9.43
N LEU A 352 -8.93 9.88 9.69
CA LEU A 352 -10.00 10.79 10.08
C LEU A 352 -10.18 11.81 8.97
N ASN A 353 -11.32 11.75 8.28
CA ASN A 353 -11.67 12.65 7.19
C ASN A 353 -12.79 13.60 7.59
N LYS A 354 -12.53 14.90 7.45
CA LYS A 354 -13.55 15.95 7.54
C LYS A 354 -13.85 16.47 6.15
N LEU A 355 -15.13 16.39 5.74
CA LEU A 355 -15.58 16.78 4.41
C LEU A 355 -16.75 17.76 4.54
N ARG A 356 -16.73 18.80 3.71
CA ARG A 356 -17.83 19.76 3.52
C ARG A 356 -18.13 19.88 2.03
N THR A 357 -19.38 19.60 1.67
CA THR A 357 -19.88 19.78 0.31
C THR A 357 -21.01 20.80 0.31
N GLU A 358 -20.87 21.84 -0.50
CA GLU A 358 -21.86 22.86 -0.78
C GLU A 358 -22.38 22.69 -2.20
N ARG A 359 -23.67 22.80 -2.39
CA ARG A 359 -24.31 22.63 -3.70
C ARG A 359 -25.37 23.68 -3.87
N ASP A 360 -25.57 24.12 -5.10
CA ASP A 360 -26.68 24.96 -5.50
C ASP A 360 -27.28 24.49 -6.84
N VAL A 361 -28.54 24.82 -7.06
CA VAL A 361 -29.26 24.59 -8.33
C VAL A 361 -29.76 25.94 -8.80
N ASN A 362 -29.27 26.41 -9.96
CA ASN A 362 -29.59 27.73 -10.51
C ASN A 362 -29.37 28.88 -9.49
N GLY A 363 -28.31 28.79 -8.68
CA GLY A 363 -27.99 29.77 -7.63
C GLY A 363 -28.83 29.63 -6.34
N ILE A 364 -29.71 28.64 -6.23
CA ILE A 364 -30.45 28.35 -4.99
C ILE A 364 -29.64 27.32 -4.20
N ALA A 365 -29.10 27.76 -3.06
CA ALA A 365 -28.27 26.91 -2.21
C ALA A 365 -29.05 25.74 -1.61
N LEU A 366 -28.52 24.55 -1.70
CA LEU A 366 -28.96 23.35 -0.99
C LEU A 366 -28.31 23.27 0.39
N SER A 367 -28.90 22.51 1.31
CA SER A 367 -28.31 22.27 2.64
C SER A 367 -26.90 21.71 2.53
N PRO A 368 -25.89 22.30 3.20
CA PRO A 368 -24.51 21.81 3.16
C PRO A 368 -24.41 20.42 3.77
N GLN A 369 -23.55 19.60 3.19
CA GLN A 369 -23.21 18.29 3.72
C GLN A 369 -21.88 18.38 4.46
N ASN A 370 -21.91 18.20 5.77
CA ASN A 370 -20.72 18.16 6.62
C ASN A 370 -20.59 16.77 7.21
N LEU A 371 -19.54 16.05 6.82
CA LEU A 371 -19.26 14.69 7.30
C LEU A 371 -17.93 14.65 8.04
N THR A 372 -17.88 13.86 9.08
CA THR A 372 -16.65 13.44 9.74
C THR A 372 -16.63 11.93 9.77
N VAL A 373 -15.66 11.33 9.10
CA VAL A 373 -15.59 9.87 8.92
C VAL A 373 -14.29 9.36 9.49
N LEU A 374 -14.37 8.43 10.44
CA LEU A 374 -13.25 7.66 10.95
C LEU A 374 -13.22 6.31 10.23
N ARG A 375 -12.12 5.96 9.61
CA ARG A 375 -11.89 4.63 9.05
C ARG A 375 -10.74 3.94 9.77
N VAL A 376 -10.91 2.67 10.08
CA VAL A 376 -9.86 1.76 10.54
C VAL A 376 -9.75 0.63 9.54
N GLY A 377 -8.55 0.39 9.02
CA GLY A 377 -8.28 -0.62 8.01
C GLY A 377 -7.14 -1.55 8.41
N LEU A 378 -7.21 -2.78 7.92
CA LEU A 378 -6.10 -3.72 7.87
C LEU A 378 -5.74 -3.93 6.40
N ASN A 379 -4.47 -3.87 6.09
CA ASN A 379 -3.98 -4.07 4.75
C ASN A 379 -2.73 -4.95 4.72
N GLY A 380 -2.52 -5.62 3.63
CA GLY A 380 -1.41 -6.54 3.49
C GLY A 380 -0.90 -6.65 2.06
N LEU A 381 0.37 -7.03 1.97
CA LEU A 381 1.05 -7.45 0.75
C LEU A 381 1.57 -8.86 0.98
N ALA A 382 1.34 -9.74 0.02
CA ALA A 382 1.89 -11.10 0.01
C ALA A 382 2.55 -11.41 -1.34
N ARG A 383 3.75 -11.98 -1.30
CA ARG A 383 4.46 -12.53 -2.46
C ARG A 383 4.58 -14.04 -2.30
N PHE A 384 4.17 -14.77 -3.31
CA PHE A 384 4.09 -16.24 -3.27
C PHE A 384 4.32 -16.84 -4.64
N VAL A 385 4.45 -18.15 -4.68
CA VAL A 385 4.51 -18.91 -5.92
C VAL A 385 3.19 -19.64 -6.10
N ALA A 386 2.53 -19.41 -7.25
CA ALA A 386 1.31 -20.09 -7.63
C ALA A 386 1.53 -20.85 -8.94
N ARG A 387 1.28 -22.16 -8.96
CA ARG A 387 1.50 -23.03 -10.14
C ARG A 387 2.92 -22.92 -10.72
N GLY A 388 3.93 -22.79 -9.85
CA GLY A 388 5.33 -22.62 -10.25
C GLY A 388 5.69 -21.23 -10.79
N GLN A 389 4.77 -20.26 -10.76
CA GLN A 389 4.96 -18.90 -11.24
C GLN A 389 4.90 -17.89 -10.09
N GLY A 390 5.69 -16.82 -10.19
CA GLY A 390 5.66 -15.73 -9.21
C GLY A 390 4.31 -15.00 -9.22
N ALA A 391 3.80 -14.74 -8.03
CA ALA A 391 2.57 -14.00 -7.81
C ALA A 391 2.72 -13.02 -6.63
N ALA A 392 2.00 -11.90 -6.70
CA ALA A 392 1.89 -10.97 -5.59
C ALA A 392 0.46 -10.46 -5.48
N ALA A 393 0.00 -10.30 -4.25
CA ALA A 393 -1.33 -9.80 -3.94
C ALA A 393 -1.25 -8.72 -2.87
N THR A 394 -2.09 -7.68 -3.01
CA THR A 394 -2.40 -6.73 -1.94
C THR A 394 -3.86 -6.87 -1.57
N TRP A 395 -4.16 -6.63 -0.32
CA TRP A 395 -5.53 -6.58 0.18
C TRP A 395 -5.68 -5.47 1.21
N ASP A 396 -6.88 -4.95 1.34
CA ASP A 396 -7.27 -3.92 2.28
C ASP A 396 -8.72 -4.18 2.69
N VAL A 397 -8.99 -4.20 3.98
CA VAL A 397 -10.34 -4.37 4.54
C VAL A 397 -10.51 -3.32 5.63
N GLY A 398 -11.59 -2.56 5.57
CA GLY A 398 -11.81 -1.45 6.50
C GLY A 398 -13.25 -1.31 6.96
N VAL A 399 -13.37 -0.65 8.10
CA VAL A 399 -14.63 -0.18 8.67
C VAL A 399 -14.57 1.33 8.75
N SER A 400 -15.58 1.99 8.20
CA SER A 400 -15.77 3.44 8.31
C SER A 400 -17.00 3.75 9.13
N GLN A 401 -16.86 4.74 10.03
CA GLN A 401 -17.95 5.23 10.86
C GLN A 401 -18.09 6.74 10.68
N GLY A 402 -19.29 7.19 10.29
CA GLY A 402 -19.67 8.60 10.35
C GLY A 402 -19.84 9.04 11.80
N LEU A 403 -19.18 10.13 12.17
CA LEU A 403 -19.12 10.65 13.55
C LEU A 403 -19.77 12.03 13.64
N PRO A 404 -20.44 12.34 14.76
CA PRO A 404 -21.05 13.65 14.99
C PRO A 404 -20.03 14.70 15.48
N TRP A 405 -18.75 14.57 15.08
CA TRP A 405 -17.65 15.44 15.54
C TRP A 405 -17.33 16.55 14.54
N LEU A 406 -16.59 17.55 14.98
CA LEU A 406 -16.04 18.62 14.13
C LEU A 406 -17.14 19.31 13.29
N ALA A 407 -18.29 19.62 13.90
CA ALA A 407 -19.45 20.22 13.24
C ALA A 407 -19.98 19.40 12.03
N ALA A 408 -19.94 18.07 12.13
CA ALA A 408 -20.65 17.21 11.20
C ALA A 408 -22.17 17.37 11.36
N ASN A 409 -22.91 17.09 10.29
CA ASN A 409 -24.37 17.03 10.38
C ASN A 409 -24.77 15.91 11.34
N HIS A 410 -25.86 16.12 12.07
CA HIS A 410 -26.45 15.12 12.95
C HIS A 410 -27.68 14.52 12.29
N ASP A 411 -27.79 13.21 12.33
CA ASP A 411 -28.97 12.52 11.86
C ASP A 411 -30.14 12.76 12.81
N ALA A 412 -31.31 12.94 12.29
CA ALA A 412 -32.54 13.02 13.09
C ALA A 412 -32.83 11.65 13.73
N SER A 413 -33.45 11.63 14.90
CA SER A 413 -33.74 10.39 15.62
C SER A 413 -34.70 9.45 14.88
N ASP A 414 -35.47 9.99 13.94
CA ASP A 414 -36.49 9.32 13.12
C ASP A 414 -36.08 9.18 11.64
N ILE A 415 -34.78 9.39 11.31
CA ILE A 415 -34.29 9.26 9.94
C ILE A 415 -34.48 7.83 9.42
N GLY A 416 -35.07 7.70 8.24
CA GLY A 416 -35.32 6.42 7.60
C GLY A 416 -34.04 5.79 7.03
N VAL A 417 -33.97 4.47 6.92
CA VAL A 417 -32.82 3.75 6.35
C VAL A 417 -32.53 4.13 4.89
N ASP A 418 -33.53 4.66 4.20
CA ASP A 418 -33.46 5.09 2.81
C ASP A 418 -33.03 6.56 2.66
N ASP A 419 -32.96 7.30 3.76
CA ASP A 419 -32.46 8.67 3.79
C ASP A 419 -30.95 8.69 4.00
N ALA A 420 -30.26 9.69 3.46
CA ALA A 420 -28.81 9.77 3.54
C ALA A 420 -28.32 10.09 4.96
N HIS A 421 -27.62 9.15 5.58
CA HIS A 421 -27.09 9.25 6.93
C HIS A 421 -25.72 9.91 6.96
N SER A 422 -25.51 10.79 7.94
CA SER A 422 -24.18 11.31 8.32
C SER A 422 -23.48 10.37 9.32
N GLN A 423 -24.26 9.69 10.18
CA GLN A 423 -23.78 8.69 11.15
C GLN A 423 -24.03 7.27 10.62
N PHE A 424 -23.33 6.91 9.56
CA PHE A 424 -23.39 5.59 8.93
C PHE A 424 -22.26 4.68 9.42
N THR A 425 -22.42 3.36 9.24
CA THR A 425 -21.35 2.37 9.30
C THR A 425 -21.17 1.71 7.94
N LYS A 426 -19.96 1.70 7.42
CA LYS A 426 -19.62 1.15 6.12
C LYS A 426 -18.47 0.15 6.25
N LEU A 427 -18.60 -1.00 5.60
CA LEU A 427 -17.52 -1.96 5.38
C LEU A 427 -16.98 -1.79 3.96
N ASP A 428 -15.69 -1.79 3.78
CA ASP A 428 -15.05 -1.80 2.47
C ASP A 428 -13.92 -2.83 2.38
N ALA A 429 -13.75 -3.41 1.21
CA ALA A 429 -12.67 -4.33 0.93
C ALA A 429 -12.14 -4.15 -0.49
N THR A 430 -10.83 -4.24 -0.65
CA THR A 430 -10.17 -4.26 -1.97
C THR A 430 -9.10 -5.35 -1.97
N ALA A 431 -9.02 -6.13 -3.04
CA ALA A 431 -7.94 -7.09 -3.26
C ALA A 431 -7.40 -6.91 -4.68
N THR A 432 -6.08 -6.93 -4.83
CA THR A 432 -5.40 -6.86 -6.13
C THR A 432 -4.45 -8.03 -6.24
N LEU A 433 -4.49 -8.74 -7.36
CA LEU A 433 -3.64 -9.89 -7.67
C LEU A 433 -2.89 -9.63 -8.96
N GLN A 434 -1.59 -9.86 -8.96
CA GLN A 434 -0.77 -9.93 -10.15
C GLN A 434 -0.01 -11.26 -10.16
N MET A 435 -0.06 -11.98 -11.27
CA MET A 435 0.64 -13.26 -11.42
C MET A 435 1.07 -13.50 -12.86
N SER A 436 2.19 -14.17 -13.04
CA SER A 436 2.55 -14.71 -14.33
C SER A 436 1.67 -15.91 -14.67
N LEU A 437 1.14 -15.95 -15.89
CA LEU A 437 0.39 -17.10 -16.41
C LEU A 437 1.29 -18.10 -17.19
N GLY A 438 2.59 -17.79 -17.30
CA GLY A 438 3.52 -18.56 -18.11
C GLY A 438 3.48 -18.17 -19.58
N THR A 439 3.99 -19.07 -20.44
CA THR A 439 4.09 -18.84 -21.88
C THR A 439 3.08 -19.68 -22.64
N LEU A 440 2.28 -19.04 -23.48
CA LEU A 440 1.35 -19.66 -24.40
C LEU A 440 1.65 -19.21 -25.83
N ALA A 441 1.91 -20.14 -26.73
CA ALA A 441 2.27 -19.88 -28.14
C ALA A 441 3.43 -18.88 -28.31
N GLY A 442 4.47 -18.97 -27.46
CA GLY A 442 5.63 -18.06 -27.47
C GLY A 442 5.40 -16.71 -26.79
N ALA A 443 4.16 -16.37 -26.44
CA ALA A 443 3.81 -15.15 -25.73
C ALA A 443 3.82 -15.39 -24.19
N ALA A 444 4.54 -14.56 -23.44
CA ALA A 444 4.50 -14.57 -21.99
C ALA A 444 3.32 -13.71 -21.50
N TRP A 445 2.45 -14.31 -20.72
CA TRP A 445 1.22 -13.67 -20.23
C TRP A 445 1.28 -13.40 -18.74
N ALA A 446 0.71 -12.27 -18.34
CA ALA A 446 0.46 -11.94 -16.94
C ALA A 446 -1.02 -11.63 -16.72
N TYR A 447 -1.54 -12.08 -15.57
CA TYR A 447 -2.87 -11.72 -15.10
C TYR A 447 -2.76 -10.58 -14.09
N ARG A 448 -3.68 -9.62 -14.20
CA ARG A 448 -3.91 -8.55 -13.21
C ARG A 448 -5.40 -8.51 -12.88
N GLY A 449 -5.72 -8.74 -11.63
CA GLY A 449 -7.10 -8.70 -11.13
C GLY A 449 -7.25 -7.70 -10.00
N THR A 450 -8.39 -7.03 -9.93
CA THR A 450 -8.79 -6.20 -8.78
C THR A 450 -10.24 -6.51 -8.44
N LEU A 451 -10.49 -6.85 -7.19
CA LEU A 451 -11.83 -7.02 -6.61
C LEU A 451 -12.02 -5.91 -5.58
N ARG A 452 -13.13 -5.16 -5.67
CA ARG A 452 -13.50 -4.15 -4.68
C ARG A 452 -14.95 -4.30 -4.29
N GLY A 453 -15.25 -4.20 -3.01
CA GLY A 453 -16.60 -4.23 -2.46
C GLY A 453 -16.81 -3.21 -1.38
N GLN A 454 -18.06 -2.82 -1.20
CA GLN A 454 -18.54 -1.93 -0.14
C GLN A 454 -19.91 -2.40 0.32
N TYR A 455 -20.19 -2.25 1.60
CA TYR A 455 -21.50 -2.57 2.19
C TYR A 455 -21.90 -1.54 3.24
N SER A 456 -23.13 -1.04 3.14
CA SER A 456 -23.80 -0.21 4.15
C SER A 456 -25.24 -0.64 4.31
N ARG A 457 -25.74 -0.60 5.54
CA ARG A 457 -27.15 -0.90 5.85
C ARG A 457 -28.08 0.28 5.61
N VAL A 458 -27.55 1.49 5.59
CA VAL A 458 -28.29 2.73 5.43
C VAL A 458 -27.84 3.45 4.17
N ALA A 459 -28.69 4.30 3.62
CA ALA A 459 -28.30 5.18 2.53
C ALA A 459 -27.24 6.17 3.01
N MET A 460 -26.29 6.48 2.14
CA MET A 460 -25.18 7.40 2.41
C MET A 460 -25.17 8.56 1.41
N PHE A 461 -24.52 9.64 1.78
CA PHE A 461 -24.25 10.73 0.83
C PHE A 461 -23.35 10.23 -0.31
N GLY A 462 -23.52 10.79 -1.51
CA GLY A 462 -22.84 10.35 -2.74
C GLY A 462 -21.31 10.24 -2.63
N ASN A 463 -20.68 11.07 -1.79
CA ASN A 463 -19.25 11.03 -1.53
C ASN A 463 -18.79 9.77 -0.78
N GLU A 464 -19.69 9.02 -0.15
CA GLU A 464 -19.41 7.78 0.57
C GLU A 464 -19.86 6.53 -0.20
N GLN A 465 -20.54 6.70 -1.32
CA GLN A 465 -21.03 5.62 -2.16
C GLN A 465 -19.92 5.02 -3.04
N ILE A 466 -20.05 3.72 -3.34
CA ILE A 466 -19.21 3.06 -4.35
C ILE A 466 -19.70 3.45 -5.75
N PHE A 467 -18.77 3.79 -6.63
CA PHE A 467 -19.04 4.13 -8.02
C PHE A 467 -18.51 3.09 -8.98
N LEU A 468 -19.34 2.65 -9.92
CA LEU A 468 -19.02 1.70 -10.98
C LEU A 468 -19.24 2.33 -12.35
N GLY A 469 -18.26 2.22 -13.22
CA GLY A 469 -18.21 2.78 -14.58
C GLY A 469 -16.95 3.60 -14.80
N GLY A 470 -16.31 3.44 -15.96
CA GLY A 470 -15.07 4.13 -16.33
C GLY A 470 -13.79 3.39 -15.94
N MET A 471 -12.65 4.05 -16.11
CA MET A 471 -11.32 3.44 -16.05
C MET A 471 -10.91 2.92 -14.67
N SER A 472 -11.47 3.43 -13.59
CA SER A 472 -11.12 3.02 -12.23
C SER A 472 -11.92 1.82 -11.69
N SER A 473 -13.01 1.43 -12.37
CA SER A 473 -13.89 0.34 -11.94
C SER A 473 -14.23 -0.61 -13.09
N VAL A 474 -15.38 -0.47 -13.74
CA VAL A 474 -15.80 -1.30 -14.88
C VAL A 474 -15.56 -0.53 -16.17
N ARG A 475 -14.57 -0.96 -16.98
CA ARG A 475 -14.22 -0.34 -18.26
C ARG A 475 -15.26 -0.64 -19.34
N GLY A 476 -15.31 0.18 -20.38
CA GLY A 476 -16.29 0.07 -21.47
C GLY A 476 -17.47 1.04 -21.32
N PHE A 477 -17.38 2.00 -20.41
CA PHE A 477 -18.38 3.03 -20.14
C PHE A 477 -17.73 4.42 -20.15
N THR A 478 -18.31 5.38 -20.87
CA THR A 478 -17.87 6.80 -20.90
C THR A 478 -18.94 7.77 -20.43
N GLU A 479 -20.20 7.38 -20.48
CA GLU A 479 -21.34 8.28 -20.25
C GLU A 479 -21.98 8.06 -18.88
N GLY A 480 -21.17 8.18 -17.81
CA GLY A 480 -21.64 7.97 -16.44
C GLY A 480 -21.62 6.51 -16.01
N GLY A 481 -21.94 6.27 -14.76
CA GLY A 481 -21.91 4.96 -14.14
C GLY A 481 -23.10 4.76 -13.21
N ILE A 482 -23.00 3.78 -12.35
CA ILE A 482 -23.95 3.51 -11.26
C ILE A 482 -23.23 3.74 -9.94
N ALA A 483 -23.94 4.35 -9.00
CA ALA A 483 -23.48 4.49 -7.61
C ALA A 483 -24.30 3.57 -6.70
N GLY A 484 -23.78 3.26 -5.53
CA GLY A 484 -24.50 2.49 -4.52
C GLY A 484 -23.95 2.66 -3.13
N ASP A 485 -24.82 2.48 -2.15
CA ASP A 485 -24.45 2.37 -0.74
C ASP A 485 -23.70 1.04 -0.52
N SER A 486 -24.13 0.03 -1.24
CA SER A 486 -23.49 -1.29 -1.32
C SER A 486 -23.15 -1.64 -2.77
N GLY A 487 -22.07 -2.37 -2.98
CA GLY A 487 -21.69 -2.77 -4.33
C GLY A 487 -20.42 -3.58 -4.37
N VAL A 488 -20.17 -4.21 -5.51
CA VAL A 488 -18.97 -4.99 -5.78
C VAL A 488 -18.63 -4.92 -7.26
N PHE A 489 -17.33 -4.82 -7.57
CA PHE A 489 -16.86 -4.99 -8.93
C PHE A 489 -15.54 -5.78 -8.97
N ALA A 490 -15.35 -6.46 -10.09
CA ALA A 490 -14.10 -7.13 -10.43
C ALA A 490 -13.56 -6.59 -11.76
N ARG A 491 -12.28 -6.29 -11.79
CA ARG A 491 -11.50 -5.99 -12.98
C ARG A 491 -10.58 -7.15 -13.28
N ASN A 492 -10.55 -7.58 -14.51
CA ASN A 492 -9.71 -8.70 -14.94
C ASN A 492 -8.99 -8.32 -16.23
N GLU A 493 -7.70 -8.62 -16.25
CA GLU A 493 -6.85 -8.27 -17.39
C GLU A 493 -5.82 -9.38 -17.62
N ALA A 494 -5.67 -9.79 -18.87
CA ALA A 494 -4.56 -10.63 -19.32
C ALA A 494 -3.69 -9.81 -20.29
N ALA A 495 -2.41 -9.64 -19.94
CA ALA A 495 -1.46 -8.79 -20.65
C ALA A 495 -0.30 -9.61 -21.22
N TRP A 496 0.07 -9.31 -22.47
CA TRP A 496 1.21 -9.92 -23.15
C TRP A 496 2.49 -9.15 -22.80
N GLN A 497 3.44 -9.83 -22.12
CA GLN A 497 4.61 -9.19 -21.49
C GLN A 497 5.86 -9.11 -22.37
N ASN A 498 6.05 -10.05 -23.30
CA ASN A 498 7.29 -10.18 -24.08
C ASN A 498 7.14 -9.70 -25.53
N VAL A 499 6.33 -8.67 -25.77
CA VAL A 499 6.27 -8.02 -27.08
C VAL A 499 7.63 -7.37 -27.37
N PRO A 500 8.20 -7.59 -28.56
CA PRO A 500 9.44 -6.92 -28.96
C PRO A 500 9.30 -5.39 -28.85
N ALA A 501 10.34 -4.75 -28.29
CA ALA A 501 10.35 -3.29 -28.18
C ALA A 501 10.33 -2.64 -29.57
N TRP A 502 9.53 -1.58 -29.73
CA TRP A 502 9.49 -0.78 -30.94
C TRP A 502 10.08 0.60 -30.68
N ARG A 503 11.20 0.94 -31.32
CA ARG A 503 11.90 2.22 -31.13
C ARG A 503 12.12 2.58 -29.64
N ASP A 504 12.61 1.62 -28.86
CA ASP A 504 12.82 1.73 -27.40
C ASP A 504 11.52 1.85 -26.56
N ALA A 505 10.36 1.70 -27.18
CA ALA A 505 9.11 1.61 -26.46
C ALA A 505 8.88 0.17 -25.97
N ARG A 506 8.59 0.01 -24.69
CA ARG A 506 7.99 -1.22 -24.18
C ARG A 506 6.50 -1.17 -24.44
N ILE A 507 6.00 -2.12 -25.24
CA ILE A 507 4.58 -2.23 -25.58
C ILE A 507 3.98 -3.43 -24.86
N GLU A 508 2.80 -3.25 -24.29
CA GLU A 508 2.06 -4.28 -23.56
C GLU A 508 0.59 -4.30 -24.03
N PRO A 509 0.24 -5.13 -25.02
CA PRO A 509 -1.15 -5.38 -25.35
C PRO A 509 -1.85 -6.17 -24.26
N TYR A 510 -3.14 -5.94 -24.09
CA TYR A 510 -3.95 -6.67 -23.12
C TYR A 510 -5.41 -6.80 -23.55
N VAL A 511 -6.09 -7.78 -22.99
CA VAL A 511 -7.54 -7.95 -23.06
C VAL A 511 -8.12 -7.84 -21.66
N PHE A 512 -9.36 -7.36 -21.56
CA PHE A 512 -10.02 -7.22 -20.26
C PHE A 512 -11.49 -7.65 -20.30
N LEU A 513 -11.97 -8.11 -19.15
CA LEU A 513 -13.38 -8.39 -18.86
C LEU A 513 -13.64 -7.94 -17.42
N ASP A 514 -14.43 -6.88 -17.29
CA ASP A 514 -14.77 -6.26 -16.01
C ASP A 514 -16.28 -6.40 -15.76
N GLY A 515 -16.67 -6.53 -14.50
CA GLY A 515 -18.08 -6.59 -14.15
C GLY A 515 -18.32 -6.16 -12.71
N GLY A 516 -19.53 -5.64 -12.44
CA GLY A 516 -19.90 -5.23 -11.11
C GLY A 516 -21.39 -4.89 -10.99
N LYS A 517 -21.86 -4.77 -9.76
CA LYS A 517 -23.21 -4.37 -9.41
C LYS A 517 -23.19 -3.46 -8.20
N ALA A 518 -24.14 -2.54 -8.14
CA ALA A 518 -24.32 -1.62 -7.01
C ALA A 518 -25.78 -1.59 -6.58
N HIS A 519 -26.05 -1.16 -5.35
CA HIS A 519 -27.36 -1.07 -4.76
C HIS A 519 -27.48 0.24 -3.98
N LEU A 520 -28.52 1.00 -4.27
CA LEU A 520 -28.93 2.15 -3.48
C LEU A 520 -30.10 1.73 -2.58
N ASN A 521 -29.96 1.92 -1.28
CA ASN A 521 -31.01 1.57 -0.31
C ASN A 521 -32.32 2.32 -0.64
N ALA A 522 -32.22 3.59 -1.05
CA ALA A 522 -33.37 4.41 -1.42
C ALA A 522 -34.12 3.96 -2.69
N GLN A 523 -33.53 3.17 -3.57
CA GLN A 523 -34.12 2.84 -4.87
C GLN A 523 -34.38 1.34 -5.05
N GLY A 524 -33.73 0.49 -4.26
CA GLY A 524 -33.79 -0.96 -4.43
C GLY A 524 -33.10 -1.47 -5.70
N GLY A 525 -33.15 -2.79 -5.90
CA GLY A 525 -32.53 -3.44 -7.06
C GLY A 525 -31.00 -3.48 -7.02
N TRP A 526 -30.42 -4.21 -8.00
CA TRP A 526 -28.96 -4.39 -8.16
C TRP A 526 -28.58 -4.17 -9.63
N PRO A 527 -28.59 -2.91 -10.12
CA PRO A 527 -28.10 -2.63 -11.46
C PRO A 527 -26.69 -3.17 -11.68
N THR A 528 -26.48 -3.76 -12.85
CA THR A 528 -25.24 -4.48 -13.19
C THR A 528 -24.57 -3.83 -14.39
N LEU A 529 -23.25 -3.70 -14.33
CA LEU A 529 -22.38 -3.32 -15.45
C LEU A 529 -21.45 -4.47 -15.80
N ILE A 530 -21.32 -4.76 -17.10
CA ILE A 530 -20.29 -5.67 -17.62
C ILE A 530 -19.68 -5.00 -18.85
N GLY A 531 -18.36 -4.93 -18.90
CA GLY A 531 -17.62 -4.38 -20.02
C GLY A 531 -16.43 -5.24 -20.39
N ALA A 532 -16.15 -5.35 -21.69
CA ALA A 532 -15.02 -6.08 -22.21
C ALA A 532 -14.33 -5.28 -23.31
N GLY A 533 -13.08 -5.63 -23.59
CA GLY A 533 -12.33 -4.96 -24.64
C GLY A 533 -10.88 -5.36 -24.69
N LEU A 534 -10.15 -4.61 -25.47
CA LEU A 534 -8.72 -4.77 -25.66
C LEU A 534 -8.03 -3.40 -25.60
N GLY A 535 -6.76 -3.41 -25.22
CA GLY A 535 -5.96 -2.20 -25.17
C GLY A 535 -4.47 -2.48 -25.34
N ALA A 536 -3.71 -1.41 -25.40
CA ALA A 536 -2.26 -1.47 -25.43
C ALA A 536 -1.68 -0.33 -24.58
N ARG A 537 -0.67 -0.64 -23.80
CA ARG A 537 0.16 0.32 -23.08
C ARG A 537 1.50 0.42 -23.77
N ALA A 538 2.04 1.62 -23.85
CA ALA A 538 3.38 1.89 -24.35
C ALA A 538 4.13 2.78 -23.36
N GLN A 539 5.41 2.47 -23.13
CA GLN A 539 6.26 3.23 -22.25
C GLN A 539 7.61 3.49 -22.92
N TRP A 540 7.99 4.76 -23.00
CA TRP A 540 9.29 5.22 -23.49
C TRP A 540 10.08 5.85 -22.37
N ARG A 541 11.25 5.32 -22.07
CA ARG A 541 12.18 5.93 -21.14
C ARG A 541 13.16 6.82 -21.90
N ARG A 542 13.27 8.08 -21.50
CA ARG A 542 14.19 9.08 -22.06
C ARG A 542 15.02 9.69 -20.92
N LYS A 543 16.08 10.39 -21.28
CA LYS A 543 16.90 11.13 -20.28
C LYS A 543 16.10 12.20 -19.54
N SER A 544 15.10 12.79 -20.20
CA SER A 544 14.20 13.83 -19.66
C SER A 544 12.93 13.27 -19.00
N GLY A 545 12.88 11.98 -18.70
CA GLY A 545 11.72 11.36 -18.06
C GLY A 545 11.09 10.22 -18.88
N THR A 546 9.98 9.72 -18.38
CA THR A 546 9.23 8.61 -18.95
C THR A 546 7.94 9.11 -19.58
N VAL A 547 7.72 8.80 -20.86
CA VAL A 547 6.43 8.99 -21.52
C VAL A 547 5.67 7.67 -21.49
N SER A 548 4.43 7.69 -21.04
CA SER A 548 3.54 6.54 -21.07
C SER A 548 2.24 6.88 -21.78
N ALA A 549 1.78 5.98 -22.62
CA ALA A 549 0.50 6.08 -23.31
C ALA A 549 -0.30 4.79 -23.12
N GLU A 550 -1.61 4.92 -23.05
CA GLU A 550 -2.53 3.78 -23.06
C GLU A 550 -3.70 4.11 -23.99
N VAL A 551 -4.06 3.16 -24.81
CA VAL A 551 -5.25 3.23 -25.66
C VAL A 551 -6.03 1.95 -25.48
N LEU A 552 -7.33 2.06 -25.29
CA LEU A 552 -8.21 0.91 -25.21
C LEU A 552 -9.51 1.14 -26.00
N VAL A 553 -10.01 0.05 -26.57
CA VAL A 553 -11.35 -0.05 -27.12
C VAL A 553 -12.15 -0.99 -26.23
N GLY A 554 -13.27 -0.50 -25.72
CA GLY A 554 -14.14 -1.24 -24.82
C GLY A 554 -15.58 -1.16 -25.25
N GLN A 555 -16.37 -2.15 -24.85
CA GLN A 555 -17.79 -2.23 -25.13
C GLN A 555 -18.56 -2.63 -23.87
N ALA A 556 -19.68 -1.97 -23.64
CA ALA A 556 -20.66 -2.37 -22.64
C ALA A 556 -21.38 -3.66 -23.11
N LEU A 557 -21.18 -4.77 -22.40
CA LEU A 557 -21.87 -6.03 -22.62
C LEU A 557 -23.23 -6.07 -21.90
N ALA A 558 -23.27 -5.54 -20.67
CA ALA A 558 -24.49 -5.38 -19.89
C ALA A 558 -24.50 -4.02 -19.19
N GLN A 559 -25.66 -3.35 -19.19
CA GLN A 559 -25.90 -2.08 -18.48
C GLN A 559 -27.39 -1.89 -18.23
N PRO A 560 -27.78 -1.09 -17.21
CA PRO A 560 -29.16 -0.65 -17.01
C PRO A 560 -29.67 0.19 -18.18
N ALA A 561 -30.95 0.11 -18.47
CA ALA A 561 -31.59 0.89 -19.53
C ALA A 561 -31.43 2.41 -19.35
N ALA A 562 -31.35 2.87 -18.09
CA ALA A 562 -31.15 4.28 -17.74
C ALA A 562 -29.82 4.86 -18.26
N LEU A 563 -28.80 4.05 -18.55
CA LEU A 563 -27.54 4.49 -19.15
C LEU A 563 -27.60 4.63 -20.67
N GLY A 564 -28.77 4.43 -21.28
CA GLY A 564 -28.96 4.61 -22.72
C GLY A 564 -28.49 3.42 -23.55
N ARG A 565 -27.99 3.68 -24.77
CA ARG A 565 -27.54 2.63 -25.67
C ARG A 565 -26.13 2.15 -25.32
N LYS A 566 -25.89 0.84 -25.50
CA LYS A 566 -24.54 0.26 -25.42
C LYS A 566 -23.69 0.85 -26.52
N ALA A 567 -22.60 1.51 -26.15
CA ALA A 567 -21.67 2.12 -27.09
C ALA A 567 -20.32 1.45 -27.02
N THR A 568 -19.60 1.48 -28.14
CA THR A 568 -18.16 1.19 -28.15
C THR A 568 -17.43 2.47 -27.73
N VAL A 569 -16.53 2.36 -26.79
CA VAL A 569 -15.77 3.49 -26.26
C VAL A 569 -14.31 3.38 -26.67
N LEU A 570 -13.71 4.48 -27.08
CA LEU A 570 -12.27 4.63 -27.29
C LEU A 570 -11.73 5.51 -26.18
N LEU A 571 -10.88 4.95 -25.32
CA LEU A 571 -10.25 5.66 -24.22
C LEU A 571 -8.75 5.75 -24.46
N ALA A 572 -8.17 6.93 -24.23
CA ALA A 572 -6.76 7.18 -24.43
C ALA A 572 -6.21 8.06 -23.32
N THR A 573 -4.96 7.81 -22.93
CA THR A 573 -4.19 8.68 -22.04
C THR A 573 -2.76 8.81 -22.53
N LEU A 574 -2.20 9.98 -22.32
CA LEU A 574 -0.78 10.28 -22.50
C LEU A 574 -0.27 10.94 -21.22
N ASN A 575 0.82 10.44 -20.68
CA ASN A 575 1.44 10.97 -19.47
C ASN A 575 2.94 11.13 -19.71
N TRP A 576 3.49 12.14 -19.09
CA TRP A 576 4.92 12.35 -18.94
C TRP A 576 5.25 12.50 -17.47
N SER A 577 6.33 11.85 -17.01
CA SER A 577 6.89 12.01 -15.67
C SER A 577 8.41 12.05 -15.78
N ASP A 578 9.05 12.92 -15.03
CA ASP A 578 10.52 13.03 -14.95
C ASP A 578 11.14 11.89 -14.13
#